data_ae056da55b27a403362410aa32ef49dc
#
_entry.id   ae056da55b27a403362410aa32ef49dc
#
_cell.length_a   1.000
_cell.length_b   1.000
_cell.length_c   1.000
_cell.angle_alpha   90.00
_cell.angle_beta   90.00
_cell.angle_gamma   90.00
#
_symmetry.space_group_name_H-M   'P 1'
#
loop_
_entity.id
_entity.type
_entity.pdbx_description
1 polymer ?
#
loop_
_entity_poly.entity_id
_entity_poly.type
_entity_poly.pdbx_seq_one_letter_code
_entity_poly.pdbx_strand_id
1 'polypeptide(L)'
;MDDSKIIDLFYARSEQAIMELSTKYGAVCSKVAKNILNNSHDAEECVNDAYLGAWNTIPPQNPNPLLTYICRIVRNLSIMKYHANTAIKRNSFYDAALDELEDCLASSETVEDKLTAKELSDALDQFLDTLD
;
A
#
# COMPACT_ATOMS: atom_id res chain seq x y z
N MET A 1 -18.96 3.54 -2.04
CA MET A 1 -18.92 4.97 -1.67
C MET A 1 -17.85 5.68 -2.48
N ASP A 2 -18.12 6.89 -2.92
CA ASP A 2 -17.15 7.65 -3.69
C ASP A 2 -15.94 8.04 -2.86
N ASP A 3 -14.78 8.15 -3.50
CA ASP A 3 -13.55 8.53 -2.80
C ASP A 3 -13.68 9.88 -2.10
N SER A 4 -14.35 10.84 -2.74
CA SER A 4 -14.55 12.15 -2.13
C SER A 4 -15.36 12.06 -0.83
N LYS A 5 -16.33 11.17 -0.78
CA LYS A 5 -17.13 10.95 0.44
C LYS A 5 -16.32 10.27 1.53
N ILE A 6 -15.44 9.33 1.14
CA ILE A 6 -14.54 8.69 2.10
C ILE A 6 -13.58 9.72 2.68
N ILE A 7 -13.03 10.59 1.85
CA ILE A 7 -12.14 11.67 2.30
C ILE A 7 -12.89 12.63 3.22
N ASP A 8 -14.13 12.95 2.89
CA ASP A 8 -14.98 13.81 3.76
C ASP A 8 -15.16 13.18 5.15
N LEU A 9 -15.31 11.85 5.22
CA LEU A 9 -15.39 11.16 6.50
C LEU A 9 -14.09 11.28 7.30
N PHE A 10 -12.94 11.20 6.62
CA PHE A 10 -11.64 11.43 7.28
C PHE A 10 -11.56 12.85 7.83
N TYR A 11 -12.00 13.84 7.06
CA TYR A 11 -11.97 15.23 7.49
C TYR A 11 -12.93 15.48 8.66
N ALA A 12 -14.04 14.76 8.68
CA ALA A 12 -14.99 14.80 9.80
C ALA A 12 -14.50 14.02 11.02
N ARG A 13 -13.36 13.34 10.92
CA ARG A 13 -12.80 12.47 11.95
C ARG A 13 -13.76 11.35 12.34
N SER A 14 -14.47 10.82 11.36
CA SER A 14 -15.38 9.69 11.55
C SER A 14 -14.63 8.38 11.35
N GLU A 15 -14.72 7.48 12.31
CA GLU A 15 -14.09 6.16 12.20
C GLU A 15 -14.67 5.35 11.04
N GLN A 16 -15.86 5.70 10.59
CA GLN A 16 -16.47 5.07 9.43
C GLN A 16 -15.62 5.25 8.16
N ALA A 17 -14.77 6.29 8.13
CA ALA A 17 -13.85 6.51 7.02
C ALA A 17 -12.95 5.29 6.79
N ILE A 18 -12.41 4.73 7.87
CA ILE A 18 -11.55 3.55 7.78
C ILE A 18 -12.33 2.33 7.31
N MET A 19 -13.55 2.17 7.82
CA MET A 19 -14.43 1.06 7.42
C MET A 19 -14.76 1.12 5.93
N GLU A 20 -15.10 2.29 5.42
CA GLU A 20 -15.42 2.48 4.02
C GLU A 20 -14.19 2.30 3.13
N LEU A 21 -13.05 2.79 3.57
CA LEU A 21 -11.78 2.60 2.87
C LEU A 21 -11.44 1.10 2.77
N SER A 22 -11.56 0.38 3.87
CA SER A 22 -11.32 -1.05 3.93
C SER A 22 -12.28 -1.83 3.04
N THR A 23 -13.55 -1.47 3.06
CA THR A 23 -14.56 -2.14 2.25
C THR A 23 -14.28 -1.95 0.76
N LYS A 24 -13.89 -0.75 0.36
CA LYS A 24 -13.67 -0.43 -1.05
C LYS A 24 -12.34 -0.96 -1.57
N TYR A 25 -11.25 -0.79 -0.81
CA TYR A 25 -9.89 -1.04 -1.29
C TYR A 25 -9.13 -2.10 -0.50
N GLY A 26 -9.74 -2.73 0.48
CA GLY A 26 -9.06 -3.69 1.36
C GLY A 26 -8.45 -4.86 0.61
N ALA A 27 -9.17 -5.43 -0.35
CA ALA A 27 -8.66 -6.56 -1.13
C ALA A 27 -7.43 -6.20 -1.93
N VAL A 28 -7.42 -5.00 -2.54
CA VAL A 28 -6.29 -4.49 -3.30
C VAL A 28 -5.10 -4.25 -2.39
N CYS A 29 -5.31 -3.61 -1.25
CA CYS A 29 -4.26 -3.36 -0.26
C CYS A 29 -3.64 -4.67 0.22
N SER A 30 -4.45 -5.66 0.52
CA SER A 30 -3.97 -6.97 0.97
C SER A 30 -3.13 -7.65 -0.11
N LYS A 31 -3.53 -7.54 -1.36
CA LYS A 31 -2.77 -8.11 -2.47
C LYS A 31 -1.41 -7.45 -2.62
N VAL A 32 -1.35 -6.13 -2.53
CA VAL A 32 -0.09 -5.39 -2.60
C VAL A 32 0.85 -5.86 -1.49
N ALA A 33 0.35 -5.92 -0.26
CA ALA A 33 1.16 -6.32 0.88
C ALA A 33 1.63 -7.78 0.77
N LYS A 34 0.76 -8.69 0.36
CA LYS A 34 1.09 -10.11 0.21
C LYS A 34 2.12 -10.35 -0.87
N ASN A 35 2.08 -9.58 -1.95
CA ASN A 35 3.07 -9.70 -3.02
C ASN A 35 4.47 -9.32 -2.56
N ILE A 36 4.58 -8.41 -1.61
CA ILE A 36 5.87 -7.97 -1.07
C ILE A 36 6.33 -8.88 0.06
N LEU A 37 5.45 -9.21 0.99
CA LEU A 37 5.81 -9.91 2.23
C LEU A 37 5.70 -11.43 2.12
N ASN A 38 4.85 -11.92 1.24
CA ASN A 38 4.60 -13.35 1.08
C ASN A 38 4.22 -14.05 2.40
N ASN A 39 3.57 -13.31 3.29
CA ASN A 39 3.14 -13.76 4.61
C ASN A 39 1.84 -13.05 4.94
N SER A 40 0.75 -13.80 5.10
CA SER A 40 -0.58 -13.24 5.29
C SER A 40 -0.72 -12.42 6.57
N HIS A 41 -0.09 -12.88 7.64
CA HIS A 41 -0.16 -12.19 8.94
C HIS A 41 0.52 -10.82 8.88
N ASP A 42 1.75 -10.79 8.36
CA ASP A 42 2.50 -9.55 8.22
C ASP A 42 1.84 -8.60 7.24
N ALA A 43 1.27 -9.14 6.16
CA ALA A 43 0.55 -8.35 5.19
C ALA A 43 -0.67 -7.66 5.81
N GLU A 44 -1.44 -8.40 6.59
CA GLU A 44 -2.61 -7.87 7.28
C GLU A 44 -2.23 -6.77 8.25
N GLU A 45 -1.16 -6.98 9.01
CA GLU A 45 -0.63 -5.97 9.92
C GLU A 45 -0.26 -4.68 9.19
N CYS A 46 0.43 -4.79 8.06
CA CYS A 46 0.81 -3.62 7.26
C CYS A 46 -0.39 -2.89 6.67
N VAL A 47 -1.41 -3.63 6.26
CA VAL A 47 -2.65 -3.01 5.74
C VAL A 47 -3.35 -2.24 6.85
N ASN A 48 -3.45 -2.80 8.04
CA ASN A 48 -4.06 -2.12 9.18
C ASN A 48 -3.26 -0.87 9.57
N ASP A 49 -1.94 -0.97 9.57
CA ASP A 49 -1.08 0.18 9.84
C ASP A 49 -1.23 1.27 8.77
N ALA A 50 -1.47 0.87 7.52
CA ALA A 50 -1.71 1.82 6.44
C ALA A 50 -3.02 2.60 6.65
N TYR A 51 -4.05 1.93 7.14
CA TYR A 51 -5.30 2.63 7.47
C TYR A 51 -5.08 3.66 8.56
N LEU A 52 -4.29 3.31 9.57
CA LEU A 52 -3.93 4.24 10.63
C LEU A 52 -3.10 5.40 10.08
N GLY A 53 -2.17 5.12 9.16
CA GLY A 53 -1.40 6.15 8.47
C GLY A 53 -2.28 7.13 7.71
N ALA A 54 -3.30 6.62 7.01
CA ALA A 54 -4.27 7.46 6.33
C ALA A 54 -5.07 8.30 7.33
N TRP A 55 -5.47 7.72 8.44
CA TRP A 55 -6.18 8.42 9.50
C TRP A 55 -5.36 9.59 10.04
N ASN A 56 -4.05 9.40 10.18
CA ASN A 56 -3.16 10.42 10.73
C ASN A 56 -2.78 11.51 9.73
N THR A 57 -2.93 11.24 8.43
CA THR A 57 -2.50 12.19 7.39
C THR A 57 -3.65 12.86 6.65
N ILE A 58 -4.83 12.34 6.74
CA ILE A 58 -6.04 12.94 6.18
C ILE A 58 -6.95 13.38 7.34
N PRO A 59 -7.17 14.66 7.63
CA PRO A 59 -6.51 15.81 7.04
C PRO A 59 -5.07 15.98 7.53
N PRO A 60 -4.26 16.86 6.96
CA PRO A 60 -4.61 17.84 5.93
C PRO A 60 -4.49 17.37 4.49
N GLN A 61 -3.97 16.16 4.27
CA GLN A 61 -3.84 15.65 2.92
C GLN A 61 -5.22 15.45 2.28
N ASN A 62 -5.28 15.70 0.98
CA ASN A 62 -6.49 15.48 0.20
C ASN A 62 -6.11 14.69 -1.05
N PRO A 63 -5.87 13.38 -0.88
CA PRO A 63 -5.33 12.56 -1.96
C PRO A 63 -6.32 12.37 -3.11
N ASN A 64 -5.79 12.45 -4.31
CA ASN A 64 -6.54 12.18 -5.52
C ASN A 64 -5.58 11.60 -6.58
N PRO A 65 -5.69 10.32 -6.92
CA PRO A 65 -6.71 9.37 -6.46
C PRO A 65 -6.38 8.77 -5.07
N LEU A 66 -7.42 8.48 -4.33
CA LEU A 66 -7.29 7.88 -3.00
C LEU A 66 -6.65 6.49 -3.07
N LEU A 67 -7.00 5.71 -4.08
CA LEU A 67 -6.46 4.36 -4.28
C LEU A 67 -4.94 4.37 -4.36
N THR A 68 -4.37 5.25 -5.18
CA THR A 68 -2.92 5.36 -5.32
C THR A 68 -2.26 5.75 -4.00
N TYR A 69 -2.90 6.66 -3.27
CA TYR A 69 -2.40 7.13 -1.99
C TYR A 69 -2.31 6.00 -0.97
N ILE A 70 -3.40 5.25 -0.80
CA ILE A 70 -3.41 4.17 0.20
C ILE A 70 -2.50 3.02 -0.21
N CYS A 71 -2.44 2.67 -1.49
CA CYS A 71 -1.56 1.61 -1.98
C CYS A 71 -0.09 1.97 -1.80
N ARG A 72 0.26 3.24 -1.95
CA ARG A 72 1.64 3.71 -1.71
C ARG A 72 2.00 3.56 -0.23
N ILE A 73 1.10 3.88 0.68
CA ILE A 73 1.33 3.69 2.12
C ILE A 73 1.53 2.21 2.43
N VAL A 74 0.65 1.35 1.91
CA VAL A 74 0.75 -0.10 2.12
C VAL A 74 2.08 -0.63 1.58
N ARG A 75 2.46 -0.22 0.38
CA ARG A 75 3.71 -0.63 -0.25
C ARG A 75 4.90 -0.23 0.61
N ASN A 76 4.94 1.00 1.06
CA ASN A 76 6.08 1.50 1.84
C ASN A 76 6.20 0.78 3.18
N LEU A 77 5.09 0.57 3.87
CA LEU A 77 5.09 -0.18 5.13
C LEU A 77 5.49 -1.63 4.94
N SER A 78 5.04 -2.24 3.85
CA SER A 78 5.37 -3.63 3.52
C SER A 78 6.86 -3.80 3.23
N ILE A 79 7.45 -2.85 2.53
CA ILE A 79 8.89 -2.85 2.25
C ILE A 79 9.67 -2.69 3.54
N MET A 80 9.26 -1.78 4.42
CA MET A 80 9.89 -1.59 5.72
C MET A 80 9.81 -2.87 6.55
N LYS A 81 8.67 -3.54 6.55
CA LYS A 81 8.49 -4.79 7.26
C LYS A 81 9.37 -5.89 6.69
N TYR A 82 9.49 -5.96 5.38
CA TYR A 82 10.38 -6.91 4.70
C TYR A 82 11.83 -6.71 5.14
N HIS A 83 12.29 -5.47 5.16
CA HIS A 83 13.65 -5.14 5.60
C HIS A 83 13.87 -5.54 7.06
N ALA A 84 12.92 -5.23 7.93
CA ALA A 84 13.02 -5.58 9.35
C ALA A 84 13.11 -7.09 9.54
N ASN A 85 12.30 -7.85 8.81
CA ASN A 85 12.28 -9.30 8.91
C ASN A 85 13.59 -9.91 8.43
N THR A 86 14.16 -9.40 7.35
CA THR A 86 15.41 -9.91 6.81
C THR A 86 16.61 -9.50 7.65
N ALA A 87 16.59 -8.31 8.24
CA ALA A 87 17.63 -7.86 9.15
C ALA A 87 17.73 -8.75 10.38
N ILE A 88 16.61 -9.20 10.91
CA ILE A 88 16.55 -10.10 12.07
C ILE A 88 17.21 -11.44 11.74
N LYS A 89 17.03 -11.94 10.54
CA LYS A 89 17.55 -13.25 10.14
C LYS A 89 19.02 -13.26 9.80
N ARG A 90 19.57 -12.13 9.39
CA ARG A 90 21.02 -11.90 9.12
C ARG A 90 21.75 -13.04 8.44
N ASN A 91 21.23 -13.47 7.33
CA ASN A 91 21.78 -14.57 6.57
C ASN A 91 22.17 -14.04 5.19
N SER A 92 23.31 -14.43 4.67
CA SER A 92 23.80 -13.94 3.38
C SER A 92 22.83 -14.22 2.24
N PHE A 93 22.06 -15.29 2.33
CA PHE A 93 21.01 -15.61 1.37
C PHE A 93 19.91 -14.54 1.39
N TYR A 94 19.47 -14.13 2.59
CA TYR A 94 18.47 -13.10 2.72
C TYR A 94 19.00 -11.74 2.29
N ASP A 95 20.26 -11.47 2.57
CA ASP A 95 20.92 -10.23 2.14
C ASP A 95 20.95 -10.16 0.60
N ALA A 96 21.27 -11.26 -0.05
CA ALA A 96 21.28 -11.32 -1.51
C ALA A 96 19.87 -11.12 -2.09
N ALA A 97 18.87 -11.75 -1.47
CA ALA A 97 17.48 -11.59 -1.90
C ALA A 97 16.99 -10.16 -1.68
N LEU A 98 17.39 -9.54 -0.57
CA LEU A 98 17.07 -8.16 -0.26
C LEU A 98 17.69 -7.21 -1.27
N ASP A 99 18.98 -7.41 -1.59
CA ASP A 99 19.66 -6.60 -2.60
C ASP A 99 18.97 -6.72 -3.96
N GLU A 100 18.56 -7.93 -4.32
CA GLU A 100 17.84 -8.16 -5.56
C GLU A 100 16.49 -7.44 -5.55
N LEU A 101 15.76 -7.48 -4.43
CA LEU A 101 14.50 -6.79 -4.30
C LEU A 101 14.70 -5.28 -4.36
N GLU A 102 15.72 -4.76 -3.69
CA GLU A 102 16.04 -3.33 -3.72
C GLU A 102 16.41 -2.89 -5.14
N ASP A 103 17.17 -3.69 -5.86
CA ASP A 103 17.51 -3.41 -7.25
C ASP A 103 16.26 -3.36 -8.12
N CYS A 104 15.35 -4.30 -7.93
CA CYS A 104 14.08 -4.30 -8.66
C CYS A 104 13.24 -3.07 -8.35
N LEU A 105 13.16 -2.69 -7.08
CA LEU A 105 12.40 -1.53 -6.64
C LEU A 105 13.08 -0.24 -7.09
N ALA A 106 14.39 -0.15 -6.93
CA ALA A 106 15.17 1.00 -7.35
C ALA A 106 15.13 1.16 -8.87
N SER A 107 15.21 0.05 -9.61
CA SER A 107 15.09 0.06 -11.06
C SER A 107 13.73 0.58 -11.50
N SER A 108 12.66 0.15 -10.82
CA SER A 108 11.32 0.65 -11.09
C SER A 108 11.20 2.14 -10.78
N GLU A 109 11.81 2.57 -9.67
CA GLU A 109 11.75 3.96 -9.26
C GLU A 109 12.62 4.86 -10.13
N THR A 110 13.85 4.39 -10.47
CA THR A 110 14.78 5.18 -11.27
C THR A 110 14.43 5.23 -12.73
N VAL A 111 13.95 4.12 -13.29
CA VAL A 111 13.65 4.08 -14.72
C VAL A 111 12.39 4.87 -15.01
N GLU A 112 11.36 4.76 -14.19
CA GLU A 112 10.12 5.47 -14.46
C GLU A 112 9.19 5.45 -13.27
N ASP A 113 9.52 6.25 -12.26
CA ASP A 113 8.69 6.38 -11.08
C ASP A 113 7.25 6.73 -11.45
N LYS A 114 7.08 7.62 -12.42
CA LYS A 114 5.76 8.00 -12.91
C LYS A 114 5.05 6.87 -13.64
N LEU A 115 5.80 6.09 -14.42
CA LEU A 115 5.23 4.96 -15.15
C LEU A 115 4.81 3.86 -14.20
N THR A 116 5.63 3.57 -13.20
CA THR A 116 5.30 2.56 -12.20
C THR A 116 4.02 2.92 -11.46
N ALA A 117 3.89 4.18 -11.07
CA ALA A 117 2.67 4.65 -10.41
C ALA A 117 1.46 4.54 -11.34
N LYS A 118 1.64 4.87 -12.61
CA LYS A 118 0.58 4.76 -13.61
C LYS A 118 0.22 3.32 -13.88
N GLU A 119 1.21 2.44 -14.03
CA GLU A 119 0.97 1.01 -14.23
C GLU A 119 0.22 0.41 -13.06
N LEU A 120 0.60 0.77 -11.85
CA LEU A 120 -0.09 0.32 -10.66
C LEU A 120 -1.53 0.82 -10.64
N SER A 121 -1.72 2.10 -10.95
CA SER A 121 -3.05 2.69 -11.02
C SER A 121 -3.92 2.02 -12.07
N ASP A 122 -3.37 1.78 -13.26
CA ASP A 122 -4.09 1.12 -14.35
C ASP A 122 -4.44 -0.33 -13.99
N ALA A 123 -3.50 -1.06 -13.40
CA ALA A 123 -3.73 -2.42 -12.97
C ALA A 123 -4.80 -2.49 -11.87
N LEU A 124 -4.77 -1.54 -10.95
CA LEU A 124 -5.76 -1.46 -9.88
C LEU A 124 -7.14 -1.06 -10.42
N ASP A 125 -7.18 -0.16 -11.39
CA ASP A 125 -8.44 0.22 -12.05
C ASP A 125 -9.06 -0.99 -12.75
N GLN A 126 -8.25 -1.77 -13.46
CA GLN A 126 -8.72 -3.01 -14.09
C GLN A 126 -9.21 -4.01 -13.06
N PHE A 127 -8.50 -4.14 -11.95
CA PHE A 127 -8.90 -5.02 -10.87
C PHE A 127 -10.25 -4.59 -10.28
N LEU A 128 -10.43 -3.28 -10.07
CA LEU A 128 -11.68 -2.74 -9.55
C LEU A 128 -12.83 -2.95 -10.52
N ASP A 129 -12.59 -2.83 -11.83
CA ASP A 129 -13.60 -3.09 -12.85
C ASP A 129 -14.08 -4.54 -12.81
N THR A 130 -13.18 -5.48 -12.49
CA THR A 130 -13.54 -6.88 -12.39
C THR A 130 -14.31 -7.20 -11.10
N LEU A 131 -14.26 -6.34 -10.11
CA LEU A 131 -14.98 -6.52 -8.84
C LEU A 131 -16.43 -6.03 -8.90
N ASP A 132 -16.76 -5.23 -9.88
CA ASP A 132 -18.12 -4.68 -10.02
C ASP A 132 -19.09 -5.68 -10.66
#